data_f2ee4e028e6b5f38505c4dc8f5543249
#
_entry.id   f2ee4e028e6b5f38505c4dc8f5543249
#
_cell.length_a   1.000
_cell.length_b   1.000
_cell.length_c   1.000
_cell.angle_alpha   90.00
_cell.angle_beta   90.00
_cell.angle_gamma   90.00
#
_symmetry.space_group_name_H-M   'P 1'
#
loop_
_entity.id
_entity.type
_entity.pdbx_description
1 polymer ?
#
loop_
_entity_poly.entity_id
_entity_poly.type
_entity_poly.pdbx_seq_one_letter_code
_entity_poly.pdbx_strand_id
1 'polypeptide(L)'
;GVIQPYAGEYGISKNPESFAVYGYRKYFSDKNNNAILRLSKDGITEISSYGMKDFFRDELNKIDTASSSGFIQGGYNVHNSEYIVSLQRDPISQPALLPYYTSSFDERSGGWPSFYSYKPEQIFSIQNDFYTVYKGKLYKHYVEVTPAGSVVKRSNFYGVQYPSTISFVVNYSPTISKSFQTIGYEGTS
;
A
#
# COMPACT_ATOMS: atom_id res chain seq x y z
N GLY A 1 17.81 -18.12 -24.31
CA GLY A 1 17.50 -18.19 -22.88
C GLY A 1 16.51 -19.30 -22.62
N VAL A 2 16.66 -20.02 -21.53
CA VAL A 2 15.71 -21.06 -21.12
C VAL A 2 14.61 -20.36 -20.30
N ILE A 3 13.35 -20.54 -20.70
CA ILE A 3 12.19 -20.09 -19.93
C ILE A 3 11.89 -21.18 -18.90
N GLN A 4 12.04 -20.89 -17.63
CA GLN A 4 11.63 -21.76 -16.53
C GLN A 4 10.37 -21.21 -15.88
N PRO A 5 9.25 -21.97 -15.81
CA PRO A 5 8.09 -21.55 -15.05
C PRO A 5 8.40 -21.64 -13.56
N TYR A 6 7.90 -20.67 -12.79
CA TYR A 6 7.89 -20.78 -11.33
C TYR A 6 6.81 -21.78 -10.89
N ALA A 7 7.10 -22.53 -9.83
CA ALA A 7 6.11 -23.42 -9.22
C ALA A 7 5.05 -22.59 -8.49
N GLY A 8 3.77 -22.97 -8.65
CA GLY A 8 2.64 -22.34 -7.97
C GLY A 8 1.52 -21.95 -8.94
N GLU A 9 0.34 -21.67 -8.38
CA GLU A 9 -0.87 -21.33 -9.12
C GLU A 9 -1.18 -19.84 -9.11
N TYR A 10 -0.20 -18.98 -8.79
CA TYR A 10 -0.38 -17.54 -8.69
C TYR A 10 -0.26 -16.85 -10.06
N GLY A 11 -1.06 -15.80 -10.26
CA GLY A 11 -1.02 -15.00 -11.48
C GLY A 11 -1.54 -13.58 -11.31
N ILE A 12 -1.08 -12.67 -12.17
CA ILE A 12 -1.48 -11.26 -12.19
C ILE A 12 -2.74 -11.00 -13.04
N SER A 13 -3.25 -11.99 -13.73
CA SER A 13 -4.12 -11.93 -14.92
C SER A 13 -5.24 -10.87 -14.94
N LYS A 14 -5.80 -10.50 -13.79
CA LYS A 14 -6.94 -9.56 -13.72
C LYS A 14 -6.58 -8.13 -13.35
N ASN A 15 -5.43 -7.92 -12.72
CA ASN A 15 -5.06 -6.62 -12.15
C ASN A 15 -3.60 -6.28 -12.47
N PRO A 16 -3.24 -6.11 -13.75
CA PRO A 16 -1.87 -5.74 -14.15
C PRO A 16 -1.44 -4.39 -13.58
N GLU A 17 -2.37 -3.49 -13.26
CA GLU A 17 -2.12 -2.18 -12.65
C GLU A 17 -1.57 -2.27 -11.22
N SER A 18 -1.65 -3.46 -10.60
CA SER A 18 -1.03 -3.72 -9.30
C SER A 18 0.48 -3.94 -9.38
N PHE A 19 1.03 -4.09 -10.60
CA PHE A 19 2.41 -4.48 -10.82
C PHE A 19 3.39 -3.36 -10.53
N ALA A 20 4.44 -3.69 -9.78
CA ALA A 20 5.59 -2.83 -9.56
C ALA A 20 6.90 -3.60 -9.60
N VAL A 21 7.96 -2.94 -10.01
CA VAL A 21 9.32 -3.49 -10.07
C VAL A 21 10.27 -2.62 -9.29
N TYR A 22 11.10 -3.25 -8.48
CA TYR A 22 12.26 -2.61 -7.87
C TYR A 22 13.45 -3.57 -7.80
N GLY A 23 14.50 -3.26 -8.51
CA GLY A 23 15.65 -4.14 -8.65
C GLY A 23 15.25 -5.50 -9.21
N TYR A 24 15.55 -6.55 -8.47
CA TYR A 24 15.22 -7.93 -8.86
C TYR A 24 13.85 -8.41 -8.37
N ARG A 25 13.13 -7.58 -7.62
CA ARG A 25 11.83 -7.91 -7.04
C ARG A 25 10.71 -7.35 -7.88
N LYS A 26 9.65 -8.11 -7.99
CA LYS A 26 8.41 -7.74 -8.66
C LYS A 26 7.26 -7.98 -7.68
N TYR A 27 6.36 -7.02 -7.61
CA TYR A 27 5.22 -7.06 -6.71
C TYR A 27 3.94 -6.99 -7.53
N PHE A 28 2.93 -7.73 -7.15
CA PHE A 28 1.63 -7.74 -7.83
C PHE A 28 0.55 -8.36 -6.96
N SER A 29 -0.70 -8.13 -7.34
CA SER A 29 -1.86 -8.73 -6.71
C SER A 29 -2.39 -9.88 -7.57
N ASP A 30 -2.68 -11.01 -6.93
CA ASP A 30 -3.49 -12.08 -7.48
C ASP A 30 -4.90 -12.01 -6.89
N LYS A 31 -5.83 -11.43 -7.65
CA LYS A 31 -7.23 -11.28 -7.22
C LYS A 31 -7.94 -12.64 -7.10
N ASN A 32 -7.57 -13.64 -7.91
CA ASN A 32 -8.21 -14.96 -7.88
C ASN A 32 -7.90 -15.70 -6.57
N ASN A 33 -6.66 -15.57 -6.10
CA ASN A 33 -6.21 -16.17 -4.85
C ASN A 33 -6.31 -15.22 -3.65
N ASN A 34 -6.81 -13.99 -3.86
CA ASN A 34 -6.91 -12.94 -2.82
C ASN A 34 -5.60 -12.70 -2.08
N ALA A 35 -4.51 -12.63 -2.82
CA ALA A 35 -3.15 -12.53 -2.30
C ALA A 35 -2.37 -11.38 -2.92
N ILE A 36 -1.46 -10.79 -2.14
CA ILE A 36 -0.42 -9.89 -2.63
C ILE A 36 0.91 -10.66 -2.64
N LEU A 37 1.61 -10.55 -3.74
CA LEU A 37 2.74 -11.42 -4.05
C LEU A 37 4.01 -10.62 -4.34
N ARG A 38 5.14 -11.20 -3.97
CA ARG A 38 6.47 -10.76 -4.36
C ARG A 38 7.17 -11.89 -5.12
N LEU A 39 7.60 -11.61 -6.33
CA LEU A 39 8.49 -12.49 -7.10
C LEU A 39 9.93 -12.02 -6.92
N SER A 40 10.80 -12.92 -6.53
CA SER A 40 12.24 -12.71 -6.37
C SER A 40 13.04 -13.86 -6.99
N LYS A 41 14.36 -13.90 -6.80
CA LYS A 41 15.20 -15.01 -7.25
C LYS A 41 14.80 -16.34 -6.60
N ASP A 42 14.28 -16.28 -5.37
CA ASP A 42 13.90 -17.44 -4.58
C ASP A 42 12.47 -17.93 -4.88
N GLY A 43 11.81 -17.34 -5.87
CA GLY A 43 10.47 -17.69 -6.29
C GLY A 43 9.41 -16.66 -5.86
N ILE A 44 8.15 -17.12 -5.82
CA ILE A 44 6.99 -16.32 -5.44
C ILE A 44 6.75 -16.49 -3.93
N THR A 45 6.60 -15.35 -3.26
CA THR A 45 6.25 -15.27 -1.83
C THR A 45 4.94 -14.51 -1.67
N GLU A 46 4.01 -15.06 -0.90
CA GLU A 46 2.79 -14.37 -0.49
C GLU A 46 3.11 -13.40 0.65
N ILE A 47 3.30 -12.11 0.31
CA ILE A 47 3.61 -11.06 1.30
C ILE A 47 2.37 -10.57 2.07
N SER A 48 1.16 -10.80 1.55
CA SER A 48 -0.09 -10.56 2.29
C SER A 48 -0.20 -11.40 3.56
N SER A 49 0.48 -12.56 3.62
CA SER A 49 0.49 -13.42 4.82
C SER A 49 1.26 -12.85 6.00
N TYR A 50 2.08 -11.81 5.81
CA TYR A 50 2.87 -11.19 6.88
C TYR A 50 2.01 -10.30 7.78
N GLY A 51 1.29 -10.94 8.70
CA GLY A 51 0.45 -10.27 9.70
C GLY A 51 -0.90 -9.76 9.20
N MET A 52 -1.19 -9.82 7.89
CA MET A 52 -2.40 -9.22 7.30
C MET A 52 -3.17 -10.15 6.36
N LYS A 53 -3.01 -11.46 6.50
CA LYS A 53 -3.63 -12.45 5.60
C LYS A 53 -5.14 -12.32 5.52
N ASP A 54 -5.80 -12.25 6.66
CA ASP A 54 -7.26 -12.16 6.71
C ASP A 54 -7.77 -10.84 6.15
N PHE A 55 -7.07 -9.73 6.43
CA PHE A 55 -7.41 -8.42 5.88
C PHE A 55 -7.36 -8.43 4.35
N PHE A 56 -6.26 -8.88 3.75
CA PHE A 56 -6.13 -8.91 2.30
C PHE A 56 -7.11 -9.88 1.65
N ARG A 57 -7.30 -11.08 2.20
CA ARG A 57 -8.31 -12.02 1.74
C ARG A 57 -9.69 -11.36 1.68
N ASP A 58 -10.10 -10.72 2.76
CA ASP A 58 -11.45 -10.15 2.88
C ASP A 58 -11.62 -8.90 2.02
N GLU A 59 -10.62 -8.03 1.95
CA GLU A 59 -10.71 -6.80 1.16
C GLU A 59 -10.58 -7.06 -0.35
N LEU A 60 -9.66 -7.92 -0.77
CA LEU A 60 -9.55 -8.33 -2.17
C LEU A 60 -10.81 -9.04 -2.65
N ASN A 61 -11.43 -9.89 -1.82
CA ASN A 61 -12.67 -10.57 -2.18
C ASN A 61 -13.82 -9.59 -2.47
N LYS A 62 -13.84 -8.42 -1.83
CA LYS A 62 -14.87 -7.40 -2.02
C LYS A 62 -14.68 -6.53 -3.27
N ILE A 63 -13.53 -6.65 -3.95
CA ILE A 63 -13.25 -5.89 -5.16
C ILE A 63 -13.87 -6.61 -6.35
N ASP A 64 -14.86 -6.00 -6.99
CA ASP A 64 -15.45 -6.51 -8.22
C ASP A 64 -14.72 -5.93 -9.44
N THR A 65 -13.85 -6.74 -10.03
CA THR A 65 -13.13 -6.37 -11.25
C THR A 65 -13.89 -6.74 -12.53
N ALA A 66 -14.93 -7.54 -12.41
CA ALA A 66 -15.73 -7.94 -13.57
C ALA A 66 -16.66 -6.81 -14.06
N SER A 67 -17.20 -6.01 -13.13
CA SER A 67 -18.03 -4.84 -13.45
C SER A 67 -17.21 -3.59 -13.77
N SER A 68 -15.88 -3.67 -13.79
CA SER A 68 -14.97 -2.52 -13.95
C SER A 68 -15.16 -1.42 -12.89
N SER A 69 -15.77 -1.78 -11.75
CA SER A 69 -16.00 -0.84 -10.65
C SER A 69 -14.90 -0.84 -9.62
N GLY A 70 -14.17 -1.96 -9.51
CA GLY A 70 -13.07 -2.12 -8.56
C GLY A 70 -11.70 -2.11 -9.23
N PHE A 71 -10.71 -1.53 -8.55
CA PHE A 71 -9.33 -1.40 -9.04
C PHE A 71 -8.33 -1.82 -7.97
N ILE A 72 -7.20 -2.37 -8.43
CA ILE A 72 -6.04 -2.63 -7.58
C ILE A 72 -4.86 -1.93 -8.22
N GLN A 73 -4.44 -0.81 -7.65
CA GLN A 73 -3.30 -0.04 -8.13
C GLN A 73 -2.06 -0.39 -7.32
N GLY A 74 -0.93 -0.54 -7.99
CA GLY A 74 0.34 -0.80 -7.33
C GLY A 74 1.45 0.11 -7.85
N GLY A 75 2.46 0.33 -7.02
CA GLY A 75 3.63 1.08 -7.39
C GLY A 75 4.73 0.94 -6.35
N TYR A 76 5.97 1.20 -6.74
CA TYR A 76 7.06 1.19 -5.80
C TYR A 76 7.46 2.61 -5.41
N ASN A 77 7.38 2.89 -4.13
CA ASN A 77 7.82 4.15 -3.53
C ASN A 77 9.32 4.08 -3.27
N VAL A 78 10.11 4.68 -4.15
CA VAL A 78 11.58 4.67 -4.04
C VAL A 78 12.08 5.48 -2.85
N HIS A 79 11.33 6.51 -2.42
CA HIS A 79 11.71 7.37 -1.30
C HIS A 79 11.77 6.61 0.02
N ASN A 80 10.77 5.78 0.30
CA ASN A 80 10.71 4.97 1.52
C ASN A 80 11.16 3.52 1.29
N SER A 81 11.41 3.11 0.04
CA SER A 81 11.73 1.72 -0.32
C SER A 81 10.59 0.76 0.02
N GLU A 82 9.36 1.12 -0.33
CA GLU A 82 8.14 0.37 -0.03
C GLU A 82 7.36 0.05 -1.30
N TYR A 83 6.74 -1.13 -1.35
CA TYR A 83 5.69 -1.40 -2.32
C TYR A 83 4.37 -0.84 -1.80
N ILE A 84 3.72 0.01 -2.59
CA ILE A 84 2.40 0.56 -2.28
C ILE A 84 1.35 -0.18 -3.07
N VAL A 85 0.29 -0.61 -2.41
CA VAL A 85 -0.90 -1.17 -3.04
C VAL A 85 -2.15 -0.44 -2.57
N SER A 86 -3.02 -0.08 -3.51
CA SER A 86 -4.31 0.56 -3.24
C SER A 86 -5.44 -0.34 -3.71
N LEU A 87 -6.25 -0.79 -2.77
CA LEU A 87 -7.43 -1.61 -2.99
C LEU A 87 -8.65 -0.69 -3.06
N GLN A 88 -9.31 -0.62 -4.22
CA GLN A 88 -10.39 0.34 -4.47
C GLN A 88 -11.63 -0.40 -4.97
N ARG A 89 -12.78 -0.17 -4.33
CA ARG A 89 -14.04 -0.82 -4.68
C ARG A 89 -14.89 -0.02 -5.65
N ASP A 90 -14.60 1.26 -5.82
CA ASP A 90 -15.31 2.18 -6.69
C ASP A 90 -14.36 3.06 -7.51
N PRO A 91 -14.78 3.56 -8.69
CA PRO A 91 -13.99 4.48 -9.49
C PRO A 91 -13.70 5.79 -8.76
N ILE A 92 -12.56 6.39 -9.06
CA ILE A 92 -12.16 7.70 -8.50
C ILE A 92 -13.07 8.84 -8.96
N SER A 93 -13.70 8.71 -10.13
CA SER A 93 -14.63 9.70 -10.69
C SER A 93 -15.91 9.89 -9.86
N GLN A 94 -16.23 8.91 -9.01
CA GLN A 94 -17.35 9.00 -8.09
C GLN A 94 -16.87 9.54 -6.75
N PRO A 95 -17.72 10.23 -5.93
CA PRO A 95 -17.42 10.41 -4.54
C PRO A 95 -17.11 9.03 -3.95
N ALA A 96 -16.07 8.92 -3.11
CA ALA A 96 -15.72 7.65 -2.50
C ALA A 96 -16.86 7.18 -1.56
N LEU A 97 -17.83 6.49 -2.14
CA LEU A 97 -18.97 5.93 -1.42
C LEU A 97 -18.60 4.63 -0.72
N LEU A 98 -17.58 3.94 -1.24
CA LEU A 98 -17.10 2.67 -0.70
C LEU A 98 -15.71 2.84 -0.09
N PRO A 99 -15.38 2.06 0.94
CA PRO A 99 -14.05 2.04 1.54
C PRO A 99 -12.98 1.69 0.51
N TYR A 100 -11.83 2.33 0.65
CA TYR A 100 -10.60 2.00 -0.05
C TYR A 100 -9.46 1.88 0.96
N TYR A 101 -8.43 1.13 0.60
CA TYR A 101 -7.26 0.93 1.45
C TYR A 101 -6.00 1.05 0.63
N THR A 102 -5.18 2.04 0.95
CA THR A 102 -3.83 2.19 0.39
C THR A 102 -2.83 1.83 1.47
N SER A 103 -2.05 0.79 1.25
CA SER A 103 -1.13 0.24 2.26
C SER A 103 0.27 0.09 1.68
N SER A 104 1.30 0.13 2.54
CA SER A 104 2.68 -0.10 2.14
C SER A 104 3.24 -1.39 2.72
N PHE A 105 4.05 -2.09 1.92
CA PHE A 105 4.88 -3.21 2.34
C PHE A 105 6.34 -2.78 2.40
N ASP A 106 6.95 -2.91 3.56
CA ASP A 106 8.38 -2.65 3.77
C ASP A 106 9.15 -3.97 3.89
N GLU A 107 10.11 -4.16 3.00
CA GLU A 107 10.97 -5.35 3.00
C GLU A 107 11.87 -5.47 4.22
N ARG A 108 12.26 -4.34 4.83
CA ARG A 108 13.15 -4.32 5.98
C ARG A 108 12.46 -4.82 7.24
N SER A 109 11.23 -4.39 7.44
CA SER A 109 10.40 -4.86 8.56
C SER A 109 9.73 -6.20 8.26
N GLY A 110 9.66 -6.60 6.98
CA GLY A 110 8.95 -7.79 6.53
C GLY A 110 7.47 -7.71 6.85
N GLY A 111 6.85 -6.55 6.65
CA GLY A 111 5.46 -6.34 7.05
C GLY A 111 4.79 -5.12 6.41
N TRP A 112 3.61 -4.81 6.89
CA TRP A 112 2.73 -3.74 6.41
C TRP A 112 2.63 -2.62 7.44
N PRO A 113 3.61 -1.69 7.48
CA PRO A 113 3.69 -0.71 8.55
C PRO A 113 2.66 0.40 8.48
N SER A 114 2.12 0.71 7.30
CA SER A 114 1.34 1.94 7.13
C SER A 114 0.12 1.77 6.23
N PHE A 115 -0.94 2.49 6.60
CA PHE A 115 -2.07 2.81 5.75
C PHE A 115 -2.05 4.30 5.41
N TYR A 116 -2.30 4.61 4.15
CA TYR A 116 -2.33 5.98 3.64
C TYR A 116 -3.76 6.42 3.30
N SER A 117 -4.05 7.69 3.56
CA SER A 117 -5.38 8.27 3.33
C SER A 117 -5.60 8.76 1.90
N TYR A 118 -4.70 8.47 0.96
CA TYR A 118 -4.89 8.83 -0.45
C TYR A 118 -5.41 7.66 -1.29
N LYS A 119 -6.23 7.97 -2.29
CA LYS A 119 -6.81 7.04 -3.27
C LYS A 119 -6.28 7.39 -4.65
N PRO A 120 -5.22 6.73 -5.16
CA PRO A 120 -4.58 7.10 -6.41
C PRO A 120 -5.24 6.43 -7.61
N GLU A 121 -5.24 7.11 -8.76
CA GLU A 121 -5.54 6.51 -10.07
C GLU A 121 -4.35 5.73 -10.61
N GLN A 122 -3.14 6.23 -10.36
CA GLN A 122 -1.88 5.60 -10.73
C GLN A 122 -0.81 5.90 -9.68
N ILE A 123 0.15 4.99 -9.58
CA ILE A 123 1.27 5.09 -8.64
C ILE A 123 2.56 4.79 -9.41
N PHE A 124 3.55 5.65 -9.33
CA PHE A 124 4.85 5.41 -9.95
C PHE A 124 5.96 6.25 -9.32
N SER A 125 7.19 5.88 -9.59
CA SER A 125 8.37 6.66 -9.24
C SER A 125 9.16 7.03 -10.49
N ILE A 126 9.68 8.26 -10.51
CA ILE A 126 10.61 8.73 -11.55
C ILE A 126 11.87 9.20 -10.83
N GLN A 127 13.00 8.61 -11.18
CA GLN A 127 14.27 8.82 -10.47
C GLN A 127 14.10 8.49 -8.96
N ASN A 128 14.27 9.46 -8.09
CA ASN A 128 14.14 9.32 -6.63
C ASN A 128 12.84 9.89 -6.07
N ASP A 129 11.95 10.35 -6.94
CA ASP A 129 10.70 10.98 -6.53
C ASP A 129 9.51 10.03 -6.71
N PHE A 130 8.60 10.09 -5.76
CA PHE A 130 7.37 9.32 -5.76
C PHE A 130 6.19 10.17 -6.16
N TYR A 131 5.39 9.66 -7.09
CA TYR A 131 4.25 10.35 -7.68
C TYR A 131 2.99 9.51 -7.65
N THR A 132 1.86 10.18 -7.54
CA THR A 132 0.53 9.60 -7.78
C THR A 132 -0.29 10.50 -8.70
N VAL A 133 -1.24 9.89 -9.40
CA VAL A 133 -2.26 10.61 -10.18
C VAL A 133 -3.57 10.58 -9.42
N TYR A 134 -4.27 11.71 -9.37
CA TYR A 134 -5.61 11.81 -8.80
C TYR A 134 -6.43 12.83 -9.57
N LYS A 135 -7.61 12.41 -10.08
CA LYS A 135 -8.51 13.22 -10.93
C LYS A 135 -7.76 13.87 -12.10
N GLY A 136 -6.92 13.07 -12.78
CA GLY A 136 -6.13 13.51 -13.92
C GLY A 136 -5.01 14.50 -13.59
N LYS A 137 -4.71 14.75 -12.32
CA LYS A 137 -3.63 15.63 -11.87
C LYS A 137 -2.48 14.81 -11.27
N LEU A 138 -1.25 15.25 -11.56
CA LEU A 138 -0.04 14.66 -11.02
C LEU A 138 0.33 15.31 -9.69
N TYR A 139 0.61 14.47 -8.69
CA TYR A 139 1.03 14.90 -7.36
C TYR A 139 2.38 14.26 -7.01
N LYS A 140 3.35 15.11 -6.65
CA LYS A 140 4.62 14.70 -6.08
C LYS A 140 4.47 14.56 -4.57
N HIS A 141 4.89 13.42 -4.02
CA HIS A 141 4.89 13.19 -2.57
C HIS A 141 6.20 13.64 -1.93
N TYR A 142 6.22 13.72 -0.60
CA TYR A 142 7.40 14.08 0.22
C TYR A 142 7.99 15.47 -0.08
N VAL A 143 7.16 16.38 -0.55
CA VAL A 143 7.53 17.77 -0.76
C VAL A 143 7.40 18.50 0.56
N GLU A 144 8.49 19.13 1.03
CA GLU A 144 8.49 19.89 2.28
C GLU A 144 8.10 21.36 2.06
N VAL A 145 8.48 21.90 0.90
CA VAL A 145 8.21 23.30 0.54
C VAL A 145 7.70 23.36 -0.89
N THR A 146 6.61 24.07 -1.09
CA THR A 146 6.06 24.30 -2.44
C THR A 146 7.00 25.18 -3.28
N PRO A 147 6.90 25.20 -4.62
CA PRO A 147 7.66 26.13 -5.46
C PRO A 147 7.44 27.60 -5.11
N ALA A 148 6.31 27.94 -4.47
CA ALA A 148 6.01 29.30 -3.98
C ALA A 148 6.58 29.58 -2.56
N GLY A 149 7.36 28.66 -1.99
CA GLY A 149 8.01 28.85 -0.68
C GLY A 149 7.13 28.54 0.54
N SER A 150 5.92 28.00 0.35
CA SER A 150 5.05 27.62 1.47
C SER A 150 5.39 26.23 2.01
N VAL A 151 5.45 26.08 3.34
CA VAL A 151 5.66 24.79 4.00
C VAL A 151 4.45 23.88 3.77
N VAL A 152 4.71 22.66 3.33
CA VAL A 152 3.67 21.63 3.13
C VAL A 152 3.43 20.91 4.45
N LYS A 153 2.16 20.84 4.86
CA LYS A 153 1.78 20.08 6.06
C LYS A 153 1.87 18.58 5.78
N ARG A 154 2.39 17.82 6.74
CA ARG A 154 2.39 16.35 6.67
C ARG A 154 0.95 15.80 6.67
N SER A 155 0.76 14.64 6.06
CA SER A 155 -0.57 14.01 5.88
C SER A 155 -1.58 14.87 5.09
N ASN A 156 -1.08 15.82 4.27
CA ASN A 156 -1.90 16.52 3.30
C ASN A 156 -1.81 15.81 1.95
N PHE A 157 -2.91 15.19 1.53
CA PHE A 157 -2.99 14.48 0.27
C PHE A 157 -4.05 15.11 -0.62
N TYR A 158 -3.66 15.48 -1.83
CA TYR A 158 -4.55 16.07 -2.84
C TYR A 158 -5.27 17.35 -2.36
N GLY A 159 -4.63 18.12 -1.47
CA GLY A 159 -5.19 19.33 -0.89
C GLY A 159 -6.07 19.10 0.35
N VAL A 160 -6.23 17.86 0.79
CA VAL A 160 -7.01 17.51 1.99
C VAL A 160 -6.05 17.14 3.13
N GLN A 161 -6.25 17.75 4.30
CA GLN A 161 -5.50 17.44 5.50
C GLN A 161 -6.13 16.27 6.23
N TYR A 162 -5.35 15.22 6.49
CA TYR A 162 -5.76 14.04 7.24
C TYR A 162 -5.05 13.99 8.60
N PRO A 163 -5.67 13.38 9.63
CA PRO A 163 -4.99 13.10 10.88
C PRO A 163 -3.94 12.00 10.68
N SER A 164 -2.83 12.09 11.42
CA SER A 164 -1.89 10.98 11.56
C SER A 164 -2.21 10.22 12.83
N THR A 165 -2.36 8.91 12.71
CA THR A 165 -2.65 8.03 13.84
C THR A 165 -1.61 6.91 13.90
N ILE A 166 -1.27 6.51 15.12
CA ILE A 166 -0.49 5.30 15.38
C ILE A 166 -1.31 4.35 16.23
N SER A 167 -1.39 3.09 15.83
CA SER A 167 -2.04 2.05 16.60
C SER A 167 -1.03 0.95 16.92
N PHE A 168 -0.94 0.57 18.18
CA PHE A 168 -0.06 -0.50 18.60
C PHE A 168 -0.72 -1.35 19.66
N VAL A 169 -0.32 -2.62 19.75
CA VAL A 169 -0.82 -3.53 20.76
C VAL A 169 0.27 -3.72 21.82
N VAL A 170 -0.06 -3.35 23.05
CA VAL A 170 0.79 -3.60 24.22
C VAL A 170 0.29 -4.87 24.90
N ASN A 171 0.76 -6.01 24.45
CA ASN A 171 0.34 -7.30 24.99
C ASN A 171 1.52 -8.27 25.14
N TYR A 172 2.57 -7.82 25.79
CA TYR A 172 3.66 -8.73 26.20
C TYR A 172 3.14 -9.77 27.22
N SER A 173 3.34 -11.04 26.97
CA SER A 173 2.81 -12.15 27.79
C SER A 173 1.28 -12.15 27.92
N PRO A 174 0.53 -12.58 26.89
CA PRO A 174 -0.94 -12.47 26.82
C PRO A 174 -1.71 -13.15 27.95
N THR A 175 -1.11 -14.16 28.59
CA THR A 175 -1.73 -14.94 29.66
C THR A 175 -1.65 -14.29 31.05
N ILE A 176 -0.93 -13.19 31.17
CA ILE A 176 -0.73 -12.50 32.45
C ILE A 176 -1.64 -11.28 32.54
N SER A 177 -2.35 -11.15 33.66
CA SER A 177 -3.10 -9.93 33.96
C SER A 177 -2.15 -8.74 34.11
N LYS A 178 -2.47 -7.62 33.48
CA LYS A 178 -1.64 -6.41 33.43
C LYS A 178 -2.42 -5.21 33.92
N SER A 179 -1.72 -4.33 34.62
CA SER A 179 -2.23 -3.00 34.97
C SER A 179 -1.30 -1.94 34.36
N PHE A 180 -1.84 -1.08 33.53
CA PHE A 180 -1.12 0.06 32.95
C PHE A 180 -1.37 1.29 33.83
N GLN A 181 -0.31 1.86 34.38
CA GLN A 181 -0.40 3.03 35.26
C GLN A 181 -0.07 4.33 34.56
N THR A 182 0.75 4.28 33.51
CA THR A 182 1.24 5.49 32.82
C THR A 182 1.49 5.20 31.35
N ILE A 183 1.15 6.17 30.51
CA ILE A 183 1.58 6.23 29.09
C ILE A 183 2.42 7.48 28.94
N GLY A 184 3.69 7.32 28.54
CA GLY A 184 4.58 8.43 28.19
C GLY A 184 4.49 8.70 26.69
N TYR A 185 4.40 9.96 26.31
CA TYR A 185 4.50 10.44 24.93
C TYR A 185 5.60 11.49 24.84
N GLU A 186 6.52 11.31 23.90
CA GLU A 186 7.54 12.29 23.56
C GLU A 186 7.37 12.67 22.09
N GLY A 187 7.34 13.95 21.80
CA GLY A 187 7.20 14.49 20.46
C GLY A 187 7.83 15.86 20.33
N THR A 188 8.29 16.20 19.13
CA THR A 188 8.69 17.56 18.77
C THR A 188 7.53 18.28 18.09
N SER A 189 7.24 19.50 18.51
CA SER A 189 6.27 20.41 17.90
C SER A 189 6.81 21.00 16.60
#